data_3029ecc503d2cfe46c362b332707498f
#
_entry.id   3029ecc503d2cfe46c362b332707498f
#
_cell.length_a   1.000
_cell.length_b   1.000
_cell.length_c   1.000
_cell.angle_alpha   90.00
_cell.angle_beta   90.00
_cell.angle_gamma   90.00
#
_symmetry.space_group_name_H-M   'P 1'
#
loop_
_entity.id
_entity.type
_entity.pdbx_description
1 polymer ?
#
loop_
_entity_poly.entity_id
_entity_poly.type
_entity_poly.pdbx_seq_one_letter_code
_entity_poly.pdbx_strand_id
1 'polypeptide(L)'
;MITITELCRWLNNGGDIMLIKDMFLKPIDRDIKGVVKVGQDNEELKKQELEEYVVTDELQRHFRDFFTRYRKGINGNTDKMGVWISGFFGSGKSHFLKILSYLLENPIVGDKKVIDYFIDENKIKDSMVVADMKLASSAPTDVILFNIDSKSETSGRKNKDTILNVFLKVFNEKLGYSSNPHVADLERNLAEEGQYESFKEKYREITGDDWVTARHKFNFFKDRVVKTLVEIQFMSLETANDWAKSTINPYETSINEFAHMVNEYLKSKGDNYHIVFLVDEMGQYIGDNTDLMLNLQTVTEDLGSLCKGKAWVIVTSQQDIDSITEVKGRDFSKIQGRFDTRLSLTSANVDEVIKLRILNKTETANETLSVLYENKETIIKNLIIFNDGIEKKLYEGKKDFCKVYPFIPYQFNLLANVLTSIRQHGASGKHLSEGERSMLALFKESAEKIMDREDGVIVPFNLFYDALNRFLDHSHSVVISRAKESNIINPNKEEDNFNVNVLKALFMIKYVNNNIIANLENITTLMVSNIDEDRRILKEKVKGALDILIGQMLVQKNGDVYLFLTDEEQEINRAIENQEIETSSVIKKVSELI
;
A
#
# COMPACT_ATOMS: atom_id res chain seq x y z
N MET A 1 -12.75 44.41 14.76
CA MET A 1 -12.34 45.60 13.97
C MET A 1 -11.60 45.07 12.77
N ILE A 2 -12.23 45.08 11.62
CA ILE A 2 -11.59 44.67 10.35
C ILE A 2 -10.54 45.74 10.03
N THR A 3 -9.33 45.32 9.77
CA THR A 3 -8.25 46.26 9.40
C THR A 3 -8.50 46.83 8.00
N ILE A 4 -8.00 48.05 7.73
CA ILE A 4 -8.12 48.69 6.40
C ILE A 4 -7.56 47.78 5.31
N THR A 5 -6.57 46.98 5.62
CA THR A 5 -5.96 46.00 4.71
C THR A 5 -6.92 44.85 4.38
N GLU A 6 -7.67 44.36 5.36
CA GLU A 6 -8.72 43.35 5.16
C GLU A 6 -9.90 43.88 4.35
N LEU A 7 -10.29 45.14 4.59
CA LEU A 7 -11.36 45.80 3.84
C LEU A 7 -10.96 46.05 2.37
N CYS A 8 -9.70 46.45 2.12
CA CYS A 8 -9.18 46.62 0.77
C CYS A 8 -9.05 45.27 0.01
N ARG A 9 -8.70 44.16 0.70
CA ARG A 9 -8.69 42.82 0.13
C ARG A 9 -10.10 42.31 -0.16
N TRP A 10 -11.06 42.54 0.76
CA TRP A 10 -12.47 42.17 0.57
C TRP A 10 -13.08 42.87 -0.65
N LEU A 11 -12.75 44.15 -0.85
CA LEU A 11 -13.20 44.93 -2.02
C LEU A 11 -12.53 44.50 -3.33
N ASN A 12 -11.31 43.97 -3.28
CA ASN A 12 -10.57 43.54 -4.47
C ASN A 12 -10.80 42.08 -4.85
N ASN A 13 -11.11 41.20 -3.91
CA ASN A 13 -11.20 39.74 -4.14
C ASN A 13 -12.63 39.17 -4.11
N GLY A 14 -13.64 39.95 -3.67
CA GLY A 14 -15.06 39.59 -3.74
C GLY A 14 -15.46 38.36 -2.89
N GLY A 15 -14.66 37.95 -1.91
CA GLY A 15 -14.95 36.78 -1.05
C GLY A 15 -14.23 36.84 0.30
N ASP A 16 -14.74 36.09 1.27
CA ASP A 16 -14.12 35.91 2.58
C ASP A 16 -12.81 35.13 2.42
N ILE A 17 -11.75 35.60 3.09
CA ILE A 17 -10.45 34.89 3.15
C ILE A 17 -10.64 33.56 3.90
N MET A 18 -10.25 32.47 3.27
CA MET A 18 -10.38 31.13 3.86
C MET A 18 -8.99 30.51 4.12
N LEU A 19 -8.78 29.94 5.31
CA LEU A 19 -7.57 29.19 5.60
C LEU A 19 -7.57 27.83 4.88
N ILE A 20 -6.41 27.37 4.47
CA ILE A 20 -6.24 26.07 3.78
C ILE A 20 -6.87 24.92 4.57
N LYS A 21 -6.68 24.87 5.90
CA LYS A 21 -7.26 23.84 6.77
C LYS A 21 -8.79 23.78 6.74
N ASP A 22 -9.45 24.94 6.58
CA ASP A 22 -10.91 25.06 6.61
C ASP A 22 -11.55 24.68 5.26
N MET A 23 -10.74 24.49 4.24
CA MET A 23 -11.19 24.07 2.92
C MET A 23 -11.54 22.60 2.83
N PHE A 24 -10.91 21.74 3.66
CA PHE A 24 -11.05 20.30 3.54
C PHE A 24 -12.29 19.79 4.27
N LEU A 25 -12.98 18.82 3.67
CA LEU A 25 -14.15 18.17 4.25
C LEU A 25 -13.80 17.42 5.56
N LYS A 26 -12.59 16.86 5.65
CA LYS A 26 -12.06 16.22 6.86
C LYS A 26 -10.80 16.95 7.31
N PRO A 27 -10.54 17.11 8.63
CA PRO A 27 -9.34 17.77 9.11
C PRO A 27 -8.07 17.20 8.46
N ILE A 28 -7.21 18.08 7.93
CA ILE A 28 -6.01 17.66 7.21
C ILE A 28 -4.95 17.07 8.17
N ASP A 29 -4.91 17.53 9.39
CA ASP A 29 -4.01 17.13 10.47
C ASP A 29 -4.44 15.82 11.19
N ARG A 30 -5.60 15.24 10.81
CA ARG A 30 -6.04 13.97 11.40
C ARG A 30 -5.02 12.86 11.18
N ASP A 31 -4.91 11.95 12.15
CA ASP A 31 -4.05 10.77 12.01
C ASP A 31 -4.65 9.81 10.96
N ILE A 32 -4.03 9.77 9.78
CA ILE A 32 -4.35 8.80 8.75
C ILE A 32 -3.42 7.60 8.96
N LYS A 33 -3.89 6.63 9.72
CA LYS A 33 -3.14 5.38 9.87
C LYS A 33 -3.03 4.70 8.52
N GLY A 34 -1.81 4.36 8.15
CA GLY A 34 -1.54 3.54 6.97
C GLY A 34 -2.27 2.20 7.09
N VAL A 35 -2.36 1.46 5.99
CA VAL A 35 -3.08 0.17 5.96
C VAL A 35 -2.74 -0.67 7.18
N VAL A 36 -3.76 -1.07 7.91
CA VAL A 36 -3.64 -2.01 9.03
C VAL A 36 -3.13 -3.33 8.48
N LYS A 37 -2.10 -3.88 9.09
CA LYS A 37 -1.54 -5.18 8.69
C LYS A 37 -2.63 -6.26 8.76
N VAL A 38 -2.57 -7.21 7.85
CA VAL A 38 -3.36 -8.44 7.92
C VAL A 38 -3.18 -9.06 9.30
N GLY A 39 -4.29 -9.27 10.05
CA GLY A 39 -4.25 -9.83 11.41
C GLY A 39 -4.28 -8.84 12.57
N GLN A 40 -4.43 -7.52 12.32
CA GLN A 40 -4.73 -6.55 13.39
C GLN A 40 -6.25 -6.32 13.49
N ASP A 41 -6.87 -6.86 14.53
CA ASP A 41 -8.30 -6.74 14.83
C ASP A 41 -8.55 -5.66 15.90
N ASN A 42 -8.52 -4.40 15.47
CA ASN A 42 -8.98 -3.28 16.29
C ASN A 42 -10.23 -2.68 15.62
N GLU A 43 -11.34 -2.64 16.33
CA GLU A 43 -12.63 -2.18 15.82
C GLU A 43 -12.61 -0.71 15.36
N GLU A 44 -11.93 0.16 16.12
CA GLU A 44 -11.78 1.57 15.73
C GLU A 44 -11.01 1.73 14.42
N LEU A 45 -9.97 0.93 14.23
CA LEU A 45 -9.20 0.93 13.00
C LEU A 45 -10.00 0.39 11.82
N LYS A 46 -10.80 -0.67 12.04
CA LYS A 46 -11.73 -1.19 11.02
C LYS A 46 -12.73 -0.12 10.59
N LYS A 47 -13.32 0.60 11.56
CA LYS A 47 -14.27 1.67 11.30
C LYS A 47 -13.63 2.77 10.47
N GLN A 48 -12.46 3.26 10.88
CA GLN A 48 -11.72 4.29 10.14
C GLN A 48 -11.37 3.85 8.73
N GLU A 49 -10.89 2.59 8.55
CA GLU A 49 -10.60 2.04 7.22
C GLU A 49 -11.84 2.03 6.31
N LEU A 50 -12.99 1.61 6.83
CA LEU A 50 -14.24 1.55 6.08
C LEU A 50 -14.76 2.94 5.70
N GLU A 51 -14.71 3.91 6.62
CA GLU A 51 -15.11 5.30 6.39
C GLU A 51 -14.21 6.00 5.38
N GLU A 52 -12.91 5.72 5.43
CA GLU A 52 -11.91 6.38 4.57
C GLU A 52 -11.63 5.62 3.27
N TYR A 53 -12.19 4.42 3.08
CA TYR A 53 -11.96 3.64 1.86
C TYR A 53 -12.56 4.33 0.65
N VAL A 54 -11.69 4.65 -0.33
CA VAL A 54 -12.08 5.28 -1.58
C VAL A 54 -12.25 4.19 -2.65
N VAL A 55 -13.41 4.18 -3.30
CA VAL A 55 -13.68 3.30 -4.44
C VAL A 55 -13.48 4.08 -5.73
N THR A 56 -12.30 3.93 -6.32
CA THR A 56 -11.94 4.55 -7.62
C THR A 56 -12.72 3.93 -8.77
N ASP A 57 -12.72 4.56 -9.94
CA ASP A 57 -13.39 4.02 -11.13
C ASP A 57 -12.81 2.66 -11.56
N GLU A 58 -11.54 2.39 -11.30
CA GLU A 58 -10.94 1.05 -11.47
C GLU A 58 -11.52 0.05 -10.47
N LEU A 59 -11.59 0.42 -9.19
CA LEU A 59 -12.15 -0.43 -8.14
C LEU A 59 -13.64 -0.70 -8.34
N GLN A 60 -14.42 0.25 -8.92
CA GLN A 60 -15.81 0.00 -9.34
C GLN A 60 -15.89 -1.20 -10.30
N ARG A 61 -14.97 -1.29 -11.27
CA ARG A 61 -14.90 -2.42 -12.22
C ARG A 61 -14.51 -3.71 -11.51
N HIS A 62 -13.51 -3.66 -10.64
CA HIS A 62 -13.06 -4.84 -9.89
C HIS A 62 -14.14 -5.37 -8.93
N PHE A 63 -14.88 -4.50 -8.25
CA PHE A 63 -16.03 -4.93 -7.45
C PHE A 63 -17.12 -5.58 -8.32
N ARG A 64 -17.41 -5.01 -9.49
CA ARG A 64 -18.36 -5.62 -10.46
C ARG A 64 -17.90 -7.01 -10.86
N ASP A 65 -16.66 -7.16 -11.32
CA ASP A 65 -16.13 -8.42 -11.81
C ASP A 65 -16.12 -9.48 -10.72
N PHE A 66 -15.70 -9.11 -9.51
CA PHE A 66 -15.66 -9.99 -8.36
C PHE A 66 -17.08 -10.44 -7.93
N PHE A 67 -17.96 -9.49 -7.61
CA PHE A 67 -19.27 -9.82 -7.04
C PHE A 67 -20.20 -10.51 -8.06
N THR A 68 -20.09 -10.19 -9.34
CA THR A 68 -20.80 -10.93 -10.40
C THR A 68 -20.38 -12.40 -10.45
N ARG A 69 -19.09 -12.69 -10.26
CA ARG A 69 -18.58 -14.08 -10.20
C ARG A 69 -18.97 -14.76 -8.89
N TYR A 70 -18.83 -14.07 -7.78
CA TYR A 70 -19.18 -14.60 -6.46
C TYR A 70 -20.68 -14.98 -6.38
N ARG A 71 -21.58 -14.14 -6.94
CA ARG A 71 -22.99 -14.45 -7.09
C ARG A 71 -23.26 -15.77 -7.82
N LYS A 72 -22.47 -16.10 -8.85
CA LYS A 72 -22.60 -17.38 -9.54
C LYS A 72 -22.33 -18.56 -8.61
N GLY A 73 -21.36 -18.41 -7.71
CA GLY A 73 -21.06 -19.39 -6.67
C GLY A 73 -22.21 -19.57 -5.68
N ILE A 74 -22.87 -18.47 -5.29
CA ILE A 74 -24.02 -18.52 -4.37
C ILE A 74 -25.24 -19.17 -5.02
N ASN A 75 -25.55 -18.83 -6.27
CA ASN A 75 -26.78 -19.23 -6.94
C ASN A 75 -26.67 -20.55 -7.71
N GLY A 76 -25.51 -21.12 -7.80
CA GLY A 76 -25.32 -22.27 -8.66
C GLY A 76 -24.01 -23.01 -8.45
N ASN A 77 -23.85 -24.07 -9.20
CA ASN A 77 -22.66 -24.86 -9.20
C ASN A 77 -21.61 -24.21 -10.10
N THR A 78 -20.51 -23.75 -9.52
CA THR A 78 -19.31 -23.36 -10.25
C THR A 78 -18.10 -24.05 -9.62
N ASP A 79 -17.15 -24.42 -10.46
CA ASP A 79 -15.83 -24.94 -10.10
C ASP A 79 -14.74 -23.86 -10.19
N LYS A 80 -15.12 -22.65 -10.64
CA LYS A 80 -14.22 -21.51 -10.88
C LYS A 80 -14.25 -20.55 -9.69
N MET A 81 -13.54 -20.92 -8.63
CA MET A 81 -13.55 -20.19 -7.36
C MET A 81 -12.19 -19.55 -7.02
N GLY A 82 -11.26 -19.56 -7.96
CA GLY A 82 -9.97 -18.88 -7.83
C GLY A 82 -10.07 -17.43 -8.30
N VAL A 83 -9.55 -16.51 -7.49
CA VAL A 83 -9.41 -15.08 -7.83
C VAL A 83 -7.94 -14.69 -7.70
N TRP A 84 -7.39 -14.09 -8.76
CA TRP A 84 -6.03 -13.60 -8.80
C TRP A 84 -6.01 -12.08 -8.84
N ILE A 85 -5.51 -11.46 -7.78
CA ILE A 85 -5.36 -10.01 -7.67
C ILE A 85 -3.90 -9.66 -7.92
N SER A 86 -3.61 -9.06 -9.07
CA SER A 86 -2.27 -8.62 -9.43
C SER A 86 -2.10 -7.11 -9.30
N GLY A 87 -0.86 -6.65 -9.28
CA GLY A 87 -0.52 -5.24 -9.31
C GLY A 87 0.84 -4.95 -8.69
N PHE A 88 1.46 -3.85 -9.07
CA PHE A 88 2.76 -3.45 -8.54
C PHE A 88 2.74 -3.26 -7.03
N PHE A 89 3.92 -3.19 -6.45
CA PHE A 89 4.06 -2.88 -5.04
C PHE A 89 3.42 -1.53 -4.72
N GLY A 90 2.56 -1.48 -3.68
CA GLY A 90 1.85 -0.26 -3.30
C GLY A 90 0.60 0.09 -4.11
N SER A 91 0.12 -0.79 -5.00
CA SER A 91 -1.15 -0.57 -5.75
C SER A 91 -2.43 -0.83 -4.94
N GLY A 92 -2.33 -1.06 -3.63
CA GLY A 92 -3.50 -1.28 -2.76
C GLY A 92 -4.02 -2.72 -2.71
N LYS A 93 -3.32 -3.74 -3.25
CA LYS A 93 -3.76 -5.15 -3.27
C LYS A 93 -4.17 -5.69 -1.90
N SER A 94 -3.29 -5.57 -0.92
CA SER A 94 -3.55 -6.06 0.45
C SER A 94 -4.72 -5.32 1.10
N HIS A 95 -4.89 -4.04 0.79
CA HIS A 95 -6.02 -3.25 1.28
C HIS A 95 -7.32 -3.68 0.61
N PHE A 96 -7.33 -3.86 -0.72
CA PHE A 96 -8.48 -4.38 -1.45
C PHE A 96 -8.86 -5.79 -0.96
N LEU A 97 -7.89 -6.69 -0.78
CA LEU A 97 -8.09 -8.02 -0.23
C LEU A 97 -8.76 -7.96 1.16
N LYS A 98 -8.30 -7.07 2.02
CA LYS A 98 -8.85 -6.86 3.36
C LYS A 98 -10.27 -6.29 3.33
N ILE A 99 -10.55 -5.33 2.45
CA ILE A 99 -11.90 -4.81 2.26
C ILE A 99 -12.86 -5.90 1.75
N LEU A 100 -12.42 -6.75 0.83
CA LEU A 100 -13.20 -7.91 0.40
C LEU A 100 -13.49 -8.84 1.58
N SER A 101 -12.52 -9.08 2.46
CA SER A 101 -12.73 -9.90 3.65
C SER A 101 -13.83 -9.33 4.55
N TYR A 102 -13.82 -8.02 4.79
CA TYR A 102 -14.83 -7.35 5.59
C TYR A 102 -16.23 -7.40 4.96
N LEU A 103 -16.32 -7.19 3.64
CA LEU A 103 -17.60 -7.24 2.92
C LEU A 103 -18.21 -8.64 2.88
N LEU A 104 -17.39 -9.69 2.79
CA LEU A 104 -17.86 -11.08 2.75
C LEU A 104 -18.28 -11.59 4.13
N GLU A 105 -17.53 -11.24 5.17
CA GLU A 105 -17.89 -11.59 6.55
C GLU A 105 -19.04 -10.70 7.08
N ASN A 106 -19.10 -9.45 6.62
CA ASN A 106 -20.11 -8.44 6.91
C ASN A 106 -20.47 -8.27 8.39
N PRO A 107 -19.49 -8.15 9.30
CA PRO A 107 -19.76 -7.93 10.72
C PRO A 107 -20.37 -6.54 10.96
N ILE A 108 -20.89 -6.34 12.17
CA ILE A 108 -21.22 -5.01 12.67
C ILE A 108 -19.91 -4.36 13.12
N VAL A 109 -19.64 -3.15 12.62
CA VAL A 109 -18.49 -2.33 13.00
C VAL A 109 -19.00 -0.96 13.42
N GLY A 110 -18.79 -0.58 14.67
CA GLY A 110 -19.46 0.56 15.26
C GLY A 110 -20.96 0.32 15.39
N ASP A 111 -21.77 1.06 14.64
CA ASP A 111 -23.24 1.05 14.72
C ASP A 111 -23.93 0.44 13.50
N LYS A 112 -23.18 0.03 12.46
CA LYS A 112 -23.74 -0.50 11.21
C LYS A 112 -22.95 -1.67 10.63
N LYS A 113 -23.58 -2.42 9.71
CA LYS A 113 -22.89 -3.48 8.97
C LYS A 113 -21.86 -2.93 8.01
N VAL A 114 -20.83 -3.71 7.71
CA VAL A 114 -19.76 -3.29 6.79
C VAL A 114 -20.32 -2.84 5.44
N ILE A 115 -21.29 -3.55 4.87
CA ILE A 115 -21.87 -3.20 3.57
C ILE A 115 -22.53 -1.81 3.59
N ASP A 116 -23.07 -1.38 4.71
CA ASP A 116 -23.78 -0.09 4.81
C ASP A 116 -22.81 1.10 4.66
N TYR A 117 -21.52 0.96 5.01
CA TYR A 117 -20.48 1.97 4.72
C TYR A 117 -20.27 2.22 3.23
N PHE A 118 -20.62 1.24 2.37
CA PHE A 118 -20.49 1.39 0.92
C PHE A 118 -21.77 1.90 0.27
N ILE A 119 -22.92 1.59 0.85
CA ILE A 119 -24.24 1.95 0.31
C ILE A 119 -24.64 3.34 0.75
N ASP A 120 -24.59 3.66 2.04
CA ASP A 120 -25.05 4.93 2.61
C ASP A 120 -24.22 6.11 2.06
N GLU A 121 -22.93 5.92 1.85
CA GLU A 121 -22.03 6.92 1.29
C GLU A 121 -21.96 6.89 -0.25
N ASN A 122 -22.78 6.07 -0.89
CA ASN A 122 -22.84 5.89 -2.35
C ASN A 122 -21.45 5.64 -2.98
N LYS A 123 -20.59 4.86 -2.26
CA LYS A 123 -19.23 4.52 -2.75
C LYS A 123 -19.28 3.65 -4.00
N ILE A 124 -20.35 2.86 -4.17
CA ILE A 124 -20.61 2.03 -5.35
C ILE A 124 -21.72 2.67 -6.17
N LYS A 125 -21.39 3.09 -7.39
CA LYS A 125 -22.31 3.83 -8.27
C LYS A 125 -23.28 2.91 -9.04
N ASP A 126 -22.88 1.65 -9.27
CA ASP A 126 -23.65 0.68 -10.07
C ASP A 126 -24.63 -0.09 -9.18
N SER A 127 -25.92 0.09 -9.40
CA SER A 127 -26.99 -0.55 -8.61
C SER A 127 -27.00 -2.08 -8.74
N MET A 128 -26.52 -2.65 -9.87
CA MET A 128 -26.40 -4.11 -10.02
C MET A 128 -25.28 -4.65 -9.15
N VAL A 129 -24.14 -3.94 -9.08
CA VAL A 129 -23.04 -4.30 -8.20
C VAL A 129 -23.49 -4.23 -6.73
N VAL A 130 -24.24 -3.19 -6.35
CA VAL A 130 -24.83 -3.07 -5.01
C VAL A 130 -25.74 -4.26 -4.69
N ALA A 131 -26.57 -4.70 -5.65
CA ALA A 131 -27.43 -5.87 -5.46
C ALA A 131 -26.62 -7.16 -5.27
N ASP A 132 -25.57 -7.37 -6.07
CA ASP A 132 -24.67 -8.51 -5.97
C ASP A 132 -23.89 -8.51 -4.63
N MET A 133 -23.44 -7.33 -4.18
CA MET A 133 -22.80 -7.16 -2.88
C MET A 133 -23.74 -7.48 -1.71
N LYS A 134 -24.99 -7.01 -1.77
CA LYS A 134 -26.02 -7.34 -0.76
C LYS A 134 -26.26 -8.84 -0.67
N LEU A 135 -26.36 -9.51 -1.82
CA LEU A 135 -26.51 -10.96 -1.86
C LEU A 135 -25.29 -11.66 -1.25
N ALA A 136 -24.08 -11.27 -1.63
CA ALA A 136 -22.85 -11.84 -1.09
C ALA A 136 -22.72 -11.65 0.43
N SER A 137 -22.98 -10.42 0.90
CA SER A 137 -22.90 -10.07 2.33
C SER A 137 -24.03 -10.65 3.18
N SER A 138 -25.09 -11.19 2.56
CA SER A 138 -26.18 -11.87 3.27
C SER A 138 -25.91 -13.37 3.47
N ALA A 139 -25.01 -13.96 2.69
CA ALA A 139 -24.62 -15.35 2.83
C ALA A 139 -23.65 -15.50 4.01
N PRO A 140 -23.96 -16.39 4.98
CA PRO A 140 -23.05 -16.61 6.10
C PRO A 140 -21.72 -17.17 5.59
N THR A 141 -20.64 -16.45 5.87
CA THR A 141 -19.32 -16.71 5.29
C THR A 141 -18.24 -16.65 6.36
N ASP A 142 -17.47 -17.71 6.49
CA ASP A 142 -16.21 -17.68 7.24
C ASP A 142 -15.09 -17.15 6.35
N VAL A 143 -14.38 -16.16 6.86
CA VAL A 143 -13.24 -15.56 6.19
C VAL A 143 -11.95 -15.95 6.91
N ILE A 144 -10.98 -16.44 6.14
CA ILE A 144 -9.62 -16.77 6.60
C ILE A 144 -8.65 -15.90 5.81
N LEU A 145 -8.26 -14.77 6.41
CA LEU A 145 -7.32 -13.81 5.82
C LEU A 145 -5.95 -13.97 6.46
N PHE A 146 -4.93 -14.25 5.65
CA PHE A 146 -3.56 -14.42 6.14
C PHE A 146 -2.50 -14.04 5.09
N ASN A 147 -1.31 -13.71 5.58
CA ASN A 147 -0.13 -13.59 4.74
C ASN A 147 0.61 -14.92 4.74
N ILE A 148 0.93 -15.44 3.54
CA ILE A 148 1.51 -16.79 3.37
C ILE A 148 2.90 -16.90 4.00
N ASP A 149 3.77 -15.87 3.87
CA ASP A 149 5.11 -15.90 4.43
C ASP A 149 5.10 -15.94 5.97
N SER A 150 4.13 -15.25 6.60
CA SER A 150 4.01 -15.22 8.06
C SER A 150 3.47 -16.52 8.66
N LYS A 151 2.75 -17.32 7.87
CA LYS A 151 2.14 -18.59 8.31
C LYS A 151 2.94 -19.80 7.91
N SER A 152 3.83 -19.68 6.91
CA SER A 152 4.75 -20.74 6.52
C SER A 152 5.85 -20.96 7.59
N GLU A 153 6.30 -22.19 7.76
CA GLU A 153 7.39 -22.49 8.67
C GLU A 153 8.74 -22.02 8.11
N THR A 154 9.57 -21.43 8.97
CA THR A 154 10.90 -20.86 8.63
C THR A 154 11.96 -21.93 8.32
N SER A 155 11.64 -23.21 8.38
CA SER A 155 12.59 -24.32 8.18
C SER A 155 12.81 -24.64 6.71
N GLY A 156 13.60 -23.85 6.07
CA GLY A 156 14.65 -24.16 5.08
C GLY A 156 14.30 -24.82 3.74
N ARG A 157 13.24 -25.54 3.52
CA ARG A 157 12.89 -26.13 2.22
C ARG A 157 11.39 -26.03 1.94
N LYS A 158 11.06 -25.25 0.93
CA LYS A 158 9.70 -25.22 0.36
C LYS A 158 9.44 -26.54 -0.35
N ASN A 159 8.72 -27.45 0.30
CA ASN A 159 8.29 -28.72 -0.28
C ASN A 159 7.03 -28.51 -1.14
N LYS A 160 6.76 -29.47 -2.04
CA LYS A 160 5.57 -29.44 -2.91
C LYS A 160 4.25 -29.28 -2.13
N ASP A 161 4.16 -29.77 -0.89
CA ASP A 161 2.93 -29.76 -0.07
C ASP A 161 2.87 -28.56 0.90
N THR A 162 3.79 -27.61 0.79
CA THR A 162 3.89 -26.48 1.74
C THR A 162 2.63 -25.61 1.75
N ILE A 163 2.01 -25.34 0.59
CA ILE A 163 0.78 -24.55 0.50
C ILE A 163 -0.37 -25.29 1.17
N LEU A 164 -0.56 -26.58 0.89
CA LEU A 164 -1.55 -27.42 1.55
C LEU A 164 -1.41 -27.36 3.08
N ASN A 165 -0.18 -27.51 3.59
CA ASN A 165 0.08 -27.51 5.03
C ASN A 165 -0.29 -26.14 5.68
N VAL A 166 -0.06 -25.02 4.97
CA VAL A 166 -0.46 -23.72 5.48
C VAL A 166 -1.99 -23.58 5.47
N PHE A 167 -2.67 -24.01 4.38
CA PHE A 167 -4.13 -23.99 4.31
C PHE A 167 -4.77 -24.84 5.42
N LEU A 168 -4.26 -26.05 5.66
CA LEU A 168 -4.71 -26.92 6.75
C LEU A 168 -4.50 -26.26 8.12
N LYS A 169 -3.33 -25.64 8.34
CA LYS A 169 -3.01 -24.93 9.58
C LYS A 169 -3.99 -23.79 9.86
N VAL A 170 -4.21 -22.89 8.89
CA VAL A 170 -5.09 -21.73 9.09
C VAL A 170 -6.56 -22.16 9.19
N PHE A 171 -6.97 -23.24 8.53
CA PHE A 171 -8.28 -23.83 8.65
C PHE A 171 -8.49 -24.39 10.06
N ASN A 172 -7.55 -25.17 10.60
CA ASN A 172 -7.59 -25.66 11.97
C ASN A 172 -7.67 -24.52 13.00
N GLU A 173 -6.83 -23.48 12.82
CA GLU A 173 -6.86 -22.28 13.68
C GLU A 173 -8.24 -21.59 13.65
N LYS A 174 -8.89 -21.46 12.48
CA LYS A 174 -10.25 -20.87 12.34
C LYS A 174 -11.30 -21.70 13.07
N LEU A 175 -11.16 -23.02 13.08
CA LEU A 175 -12.04 -23.92 13.81
C LEU A 175 -11.77 -23.97 15.32
N GLY A 176 -10.75 -23.26 15.80
CA GLY A 176 -10.35 -23.25 17.22
C GLY A 176 -9.43 -24.42 17.62
N TYR A 177 -9.00 -25.23 16.64
CA TYR A 177 -8.05 -26.33 16.87
C TYR A 177 -6.60 -25.88 16.85
N SER A 178 -5.69 -26.78 17.18
CA SER A 178 -4.25 -26.54 17.18
C SER A 178 -3.71 -26.23 15.78
N SER A 179 -2.68 -25.40 15.71
CA SER A 179 -1.88 -25.22 14.49
C SER A 179 -1.04 -26.45 14.13
N ASN A 180 -0.77 -27.33 15.09
CA ASN A 180 -0.11 -28.62 14.85
C ASN A 180 -1.13 -29.62 14.29
N PRO A 181 -0.93 -30.18 13.07
CA PRO A 181 -1.94 -31.01 12.42
C PRO A 181 -2.24 -32.30 13.16
N HIS A 182 -1.26 -32.95 13.80
CA HIS A 182 -1.49 -34.16 14.61
C HIS A 182 -2.38 -33.87 15.83
N VAL A 183 -2.15 -32.73 16.48
CA VAL A 183 -2.95 -32.30 17.63
C VAL A 183 -4.34 -31.88 17.19
N ALA A 184 -4.46 -31.14 16.08
CA ALA A 184 -5.74 -30.72 15.51
C ALA A 184 -6.60 -31.91 15.10
N ASP A 185 -5.97 -32.96 14.57
CA ASP A 185 -6.66 -34.20 14.21
C ASP A 185 -7.21 -34.92 15.46
N LEU A 186 -6.41 -35.02 16.52
CA LEU A 186 -6.90 -35.53 17.81
C LEU A 186 -8.07 -34.69 18.37
N GLU A 187 -7.94 -33.36 18.36
CA GLU A 187 -8.99 -32.45 18.85
C GLU A 187 -10.30 -32.61 18.06
N ARG A 188 -10.21 -32.80 16.75
CA ARG A 188 -11.34 -33.04 15.86
C ARG A 188 -12.03 -34.37 16.18
N ASN A 189 -11.27 -35.45 16.29
CA ASN A 189 -11.79 -36.75 16.65
C ASN A 189 -12.47 -36.72 18.05
N LEU A 190 -11.84 -36.03 19.02
CA LEU A 190 -12.46 -35.83 20.34
C LEU A 190 -13.76 -35.01 20.27
N ALA A 191 -13.84 -34.04 19.40
CA ALA A 191 -15.02 -33.21 19.21
C ALA A 191 -16.15 -33.99 18.51
N GLU A 192 -15.85 -34.83 17.52
CA GLU A 192 -16.78 -35.69 16.81
C GLU A 192 -17.42 -36.70 17.76
N GLU A 193 -16.65 -37.27 18.69
CA GLU A 193 -17.12 -38.19 19.71
C GLU A 193 -17.74 -37.46 20.93
N GLY A 194 -17.82 -36.11 20.90
CA GLY A 194 -18.40 -35.31 22.01
C GLY A 194 -17.54 -35.30 23.28
N GLN A 195 -16.29 -35.72 23.23
CA GLN A 195 -15.39 -35.84 24.39
C GLN A 195 -14.37 -34.70 24.52
N TYR A 196 -14.39 -33.71 23.64
CA TYR A 196 -13.36 -32.67 23.65
C TYR A 196 -13.41 -31.79 24.92
N GLU A 197 -14.58 -31.44 25.41
CA GLU A 197 -14.71 -30.69 26.66
C GLU A 197 -14.24 -31.53 27.86
N SER A 198 -14.67 -32.79 27.95
CA SER A 198 -14.20 -33.73 28.99
C SER A 198 -12.69 -33.89 28.98
N PHE A 199 -12.09 -33.90 27.79
CA PHE A 199 -10.61 -33.94 27.63
C PHE A 199 -9.95 -32.67 28.19
N LYS A 200 -10.48 -31.49 27.89
CA LYS A 200 -9.93 -30.23 28.42
C LYS A 200 -10.03 -30.12 29.93
N GLU A 201 -11.16 -30.49 30.48
CA GLU A 201 -11.36 -30.52 31.93
C GLU A 201 -10.41 -31.50 32.61
N LYS A 202 -10.30 -32.70 32.08
CA LYS A 202 -9.41 -33.73 32.65
C LYS A 202 -7.95 -33.39 32.52
N TYR A 203 -7.55 -32.79 31.40
CA TYR A 203 -6.18 -32.27 31.20
C TYR A 203 -5.85 -31.22 32.28
N ARG A 204 -6.79 -30.32 32.56
CA ARG A 204 -6.61 -29.30 33.62
C ARG A 204 -6.51 -29.93 35.01
N GLU A 205 -7.30 -30.97 35.31
CA GLU A 205 -7.19 -31.72 36.58
C GLU A 205 -5.82 -32.37 36.76
N ILE A 206 -5.28 -32.96 35.71
CA ILE A 206 -4.00 -33.68 35.74
C ILE A 206 -2.80 -32.76 35.80
N THR A 207 -2.87 -31.62 35.07
CA THR A 207 -1.69 -30.76 34.82
C THR A 207 -1.72 -29.44 35.54
N GLY A 208 -2.91 -28.95 35.94
CA GLY A 208 -3.11 -27.58 36.39
C GLY A 208 -3.19 -26.53 35.27
N ASP A 209 -2.86 -26.90 34.05
CA ASP A 209 -2.78 -26.00 32.89
C ASP A 209 -4.04 -26.10 32.00
N ASP A 210 -4.43 -25.00 31.37
CA ASP A 210 -5.46 -25.03 30.34
C ASP A 210 -4.94 -25.62 29.03
N TRP A 211 -5.68 -26.57 28.44
CA TRP A 211 -5.28 -27.27 27.22
C TRP A 211 -5.03 -26.34 26.05
N VAL A 212 -5.94 -25.38 25.78
CA VAL A 212 -5.83 -24.47 24.64
C VAL A 212 -4.55 -23.63 24.72
N THR A 213 -4.13 -23.28 25.93
CA THR A 213 -2.91 -22.55 26.19
C THR A 213 -1.66 -23.47 26.17
N ALA A 214 -1.79 -24.73 26.63
CA ALA A 214 -0.65 -25.65 26.77
C ALA A 214 -0.33 -26.41 25.47
N ARG A 215 -1.31 -26.63 24.58
CA ARG A 215 -1.19 -27.50 23.38
C ARG A 215 -0.07 -27.11 22.41
N HIS A 216 0.35 -25.83 22.36
CA HIS A 216 1.47 -25.41 21.52
C HIS A 216 2.83 -25.93 22.03
N LYS A 217 2.91 -26.36 23.29
CA LYS A 217 4.08 -27.03 23.88
C LYS A 217 3.92 -28.57 23.95
N PHE A 218 2.97 -29.11 23.22
CA PHE A 218 2.61 -30.53 23.20
C PHE A 218 3.84 -31.46 23.15
N ASN A 219 4.83 -31.15 22.33
CA ASN A 219 6.02 -31.99 22.17
C ASN A 219 6.79 -32.24 23.47
N PHE A 220 6.68 -31.36 24.46
CA PHE A 220 7.33 -31.48 25.75
C PHE A 220 6.47 -32.25 26.79
N PHE A 221 5.18 -32.40 26.52
CA PHE A 221 4.21 -32.90 27.50
C PHE A 221 3.33 -34.05 26.97
N LYS A 222 3.86 -34.84 26.01
CA LYS A 222 3.12 -35.95 25.38
C LYS A 222 2.56 -36.94 26.40
N ASP A 223 3.33 -37.26 27.44
CA ASP A 223 2.91 -38.20 28.49
C ASP A 223 1.67 -37.72 29.24
N ARG A 224 1.51 -36.40 29.43
CA ARG A 224 0.33 -35.82 30.08
C ARG A 224 -0.91 -35.99 29.19
N VAL A 225 -0.75 -35.80 27.88
CA VAL A 225 -1.84 -36.01 26.90
C VAL A 225 -2.23 -37.48 26.85
N VAL A 226 -1.26 -38.40 26.77
CA VAL A 226 -1.51 -39.85 26.83
C VAL A 226 -2.29 -40.23 28.08
N LYS A 227 -1.87 -39.74 29.25
CA LYS A 227 -2.56 -40.01 30.52
C LYS A 227 -4.02 -39.50 30.48
N THR A 228 -4.23 -38.28 29.95
CA THR A 228 -5.55 -37.70 29.85
C THR A 228 -6.50 -38.54 28.97
N LEU A 229 -5.97 -38.96 27.76
CA LEU A 229 -6.76 -39.78 26.82
C LEU A 229 -7.18 -41.14 27.40
N VAL A 230 -6.31 -41.74 28.22
CA VAL A 230 -6.60 -43.02 28.92
C VAL A 230 -7.64 -42.79 30.04
N GLU A 231 -7.49 -41.76 30.84
CA GLU A 231 -8.40 -41.46 31.97
C GLU A 231 -9.82 -41.11 31.53
N ILE A 232 -9.98 -40.45 30.36
CA ILE A 232 -11.32 -40.23 29.78
C ILE A 232 -11.87 -41.44 29.00
N GLN A 233 -11.12 -42.54 28.95
CA GLN A 233 -11.45 -43.76 28.22
C GLN A 233 -11.63 -43.59 26.71
N PHE A 234 -11.00 -42.58 26.12
CA PHE A 234 -11.02 -42.36 24.68
C PHE A 234 -10.08 -43.33 23.92
N MET A 235 -8.94 -43.65 24.49
CA MET A 235 -7.96 -44.59 23.93
C MET A 235 -7.42 -45.54 25.01
N SER A 236 -6.99 -46.74 24.59
CA SER A 236 -6.18 -47.59 25.43
C SER A 236 -4.78 -46.99 25.66
N LEU A 237 -4.06 -47.38 26.71
CA LEU A 237 -2.70 -46.87 26.98
C LEU A 237 -1.77 -47.17 25.82
N GLU A 238 -1.90 -48.37 25.19
CA GLU A 238 -1.08 -48.75 24.03
C GLU A 238 -1.37 -47.85 22.83
N THR A 239 -2.63 -47.67 22.46
CA THR A 239 -3.06 -46.83 21.34
C THR A 239 -2.65 -45.36 21.53
N ALA A 240 -2.81 -44.83 22.74
CA ALA A 240 -2.43 -43.46 23.06
C ALA A 240 -0.91 -43.24 22.98
N ASN A 241 -0.11 -44.20 23.43
CA ASN A 241 1.35 -44.15 23.29
C ASN A 241 1.80 -44.24 21.82
N ASP A 242 1.17 -45.09 21.03
CA ASP A 242 1.52 -45.23 19.61
C ASP A 242 1.12 -43.98 18.82
N TRP A 243 -0.02 -43.39 19.12
CA TRP A 243 -0.40 -42.07 18.60
C TRP A 243 0.66 -41.01 18.98
N ALA A 244 1.06 -40.92 20.24
CA ALA A 244 2.06 -39.96 20.70
C ALA A 244 3.43 -40.16 20.02
N LYS A 245 3.82 -41.38 19.70
CA LYS A 245 5.04 -41.70 18.92
C LYS A 245 4.89 -41.26 17.45
N SER A 246 3.72 -41.51 16.84
CA SER A 246 3.47 -41.16 15.44
C SER A 246 3.58 -39.65 15.17
N THR A 247 3.35 -38.81 16.18
CA THR A 247 3.48 -37.35 16.06
C THR A 247 4.93 -36.85 15.82
N ILE A 248 5.92 -37.72 15.84
CA ILE A 248 7.32 -37.39 15.48
C ILE A 248 7.48 -37.35 13.96
N ASN A 249 6.68 -38.14 13.25
CA ASN A 249 6.70 -38.19 11.79
C ASN A 249 5.99 -36.96 11.19
N PRO A 250 6.33 -36.57 9.96
CA PRO A 250 5.53 -35.57 9.24
C PRO A 250 4.07 -36.02 9.16
N TYR A 251 3.16 -35.05 9.34
CA TYR A 251 1.73 -35.31 9.14
C TYR A 251 1.45 -35.45 7.64
N GLU A 252 0.96 -36.60 7.25
CA GLU A 252 0.63 -36.90 5.85
C GLU A 252 -0.87 -36.67 5.64
N THR A 253 -1.22 -35.80 4.72
CA THR A 253 -2.58 -35.59 4.22
C THR A 253 -2.53 -35.26 2.73
N SER A 254 -3.58 -35.60 2.03
CA SER A 254 -3.73 -35.26 0.62
C SER A 254 -4.58 -33.97 0.45
N ILE A 255 -4.41 -33.30 -0.69
CA ILE A 255 -5.25 -32.13 -1.05
C ILE A 255 -6.72 -32.54 -1.07
N ASN A 256 -7.03 -33.74 -1.55
CA ASN A 256 -8.39 -34.25 -1.61
C ASN A 256 -9.01 -34.44 -0.21
N GLU A 257 -8.25 -35.00 0.75
CA GLU A 257 -8.70 -35.12 2.15
C GLU A 257 -8.96 -33.76 2.78
N PHE A 258 -8.08 -32.78 2.53
CA PHE A 258 -8.30 -31.41 2.99
C PHE A 258 -9.61 -30.82 2.42
N ALA A 259 -9.83 -31.00 1.12
CA ALA A 259 -11.07 -30.50 0.48
C ALA A 259 -12.34 -31.22 1.01
N HIS A 260 -12.23 -32.51 1.34
CA HIS A 260 -13.31 -33.23 2.04
C HIS A 260 -13.58 -32.64 3.43
N MET A 261 -12.55 -32.38 4.24
CA MET A 261 -12.71 -31.76 5.56
C MET A 261 -13.42 -30.41 5.47
N VAL A 262 -13.04 -29.57 4.51
CA VAL A 262 -13.70 -28.26 4.28
C VAL A 262 -15.15 -28.46 3.86
N ASN A 263 -15.44 -29.42 2.97
CA ASN A 263 -16.80 -29.68 2.51
C ASN A 263 -17.71 -30.21 3.64
N GLU A 264 -17.22 -31.09 4.51
CA GLU A 264 -17.94 -31.57 5.67
C GLU A 264 -18.21 -30.47 6.68
N TYR A 265 -17.23 -29.61 6.92
CA TYR A 265 -17.43 -28.41 7.73
C TYR A 265 -18.55 -27.52 7.16
N LEU A 266 -18.54 -27.24 5.86
CA LEU A 266 -19.59 -26.44 5.22
C LEU A 266 -20.98 -27.09 5.36
N LYS A 267 -21.07 -28.41 5.18
CA LYS A 267 -22.32 -29.15 5.39
C LYS A 267 -22.84 -29.08 6.84
N SER A 268 -21.94 -29.14 7.81
CA SER A 268 -22.31 -29.03 9.23
C SER A 268 -22.86 -27.65 9.60
N LYS A 269 -22.48 -26.60 8.87
CA LYS A 269 -22.97 -25.23 9.08
C LYS A 269 -24.26 -24.91 8.33
N GLY A 270 -24.60 -25.67 7.31
CA GLY A 270 -25.83 -25.52 6.52
C GLY A 270 -25.58 -25.22 5.03
N ASP A 271 -26.66 -25.33 4.24
CA ASP A 271 -26.56 -25.32 2.78
C ASP A 271 -26.08 -23.99 2.19
N ASN A 272 -26.28 -22.86 2.85
CA ASN A 272 -25.90 -21.53 2.36
C ASN A 272 -24.60 -21.00 2.98
N TYR A 273 -23.86 -21.86 3.69
CA TYR A 273 -22.62 -21.45 4.34
C TYR A 273 -21.44 -21.46 3.36
N HIS A 274 -20.58 -20.45 3.45
CA HIS A 274 -19.42 -20.27 2.59
C HIS A 274 -18.13 -20.15 3.40
N ILE A 275 -17.01 -20.46 2.78
CA ILE A 275 -15.67 -20.22 3.31
C ILE A 275 -14.80 -19.55 2.25
N VAL A 276 -14.02 -18.56 2.65
CA VAL A 276 -13.13 -17.82 1.73
C VAL A 276 -11.74 -17.73 2.34
N PHE A 277 -10.78 -18.29 1.62
CA PHE A 277 -9.37 -18.15 1.92
C PHE A 277 -8.81 -16.95 1.15
N LEU A 278 -8.37 -15.91 1.87
CA LEU A 278 -7.74 -14.74 1.30
C LEU A 278 -6.26 -14.74 1.67
N VAL A 279 -5.42 -14.87 0.66
CA VAL A 279 -3.99 -15.13 0.85
C VAL A 279 -3.17 -13.98 0.28
N ASP A 280 -2.56 -13.22 1.16
CA ASP A 280 -1.70 -12.11 0.74
C ASP A 280 -0.28 -12.60 0.40
N GLU A 281 0.32 -11.96 -0.62
CA GLU A 281 1.69 -12.21 -1.10
C GLU A 281 1.97 -13.61 -1.69
N MET A 282 0.92 -14.35 -2.08
CA MET A 282 1.04 -15.70 -2.63
C MET A 282 1.96 -15.74 -3.87
N GLY A 283 1.84 -14.78 -4.79
CA GLY A 283 2.65 -14.78 -6.00
C GLY A 283 4.15 -14.63 -5.71
N GLN A 284 4.52 -13.80 -4.73
CA GLN A 284 5.92 -13.64 -4.30
C GLN A 284 6.44 -14.89 -3.61
N TYR A 285 5.59 -15.53 -2.80
CA TYR A 285 5.92 -16.77 -2.11
C TYR A 285 6.22 -17.91 -3.09
N ILE A 286 5.40 -18.05 -4.12
CA ILE A 286 5.58 -19.05 -5.18
C ILE A 286 6.82 -18.70 -6.02
N GLY A 287 6.96 -17.44 -6.45
CA GLY A 287 8.01 -17.02 -7.38
C GLY A 287 8.05 -17.93 -8.61
N ASP A 288 9.26 -18.45 -8.95
CA ASP A 288 9.46 -19.36 -10.08
C ASP A 288 9.26 -20.85 -9.75
N ASN A 289 8.75 -21.18 -8.56
CA ASN A 289 8.60 -22.56 -8.12
C ASN A 289 7.34 -23.20 -8.69
N THR A 290 7.52 -24.01 -9.73
CA THR A 290 6.43 -24.70 -10.45
C THR A 290 5.64 -25.66 -9.54
N ASP A 291 6.32 -26.34 -8.60
CA ASP A 291 5.66 -27.33 -7.73
C ASP A 291 4.70 -26.65 -6.75
N LEU A 292 5.06 -25.46 -6.23
CA LEU A 292 4.16 -24.65 -5.39
C LEU A 292 2.97 -24.12 -6.21
N MET A 293 3.20 -23.70 -7.46
CA MET A 293 2.11 -23.26 -8.33
C MET A 293 1.12 -24.39 -8.62
N LEU A 294 1.61 -25.59 -8.90
CA LEU A 294 0.78 -26.78 -9.10
C LEU A 294 0.02 -27.16 -7.82
N ASN A 295 0.66 -27.04 -6.65
CA ASN A 295 0.00 -27.30 -5.37
C ASN A 295 -1.17 -26.32 -5.13
N LEU A 296 -0.96 -25.01 -5.34
CA LEU A 296 -2.03 -24.00 -5.26
C LEU A 296 -3.18 -24.30 -6.23
N GLN A 297 -2.84 -24.66 -7.48
CA GLN A 297 -3.83 -25.03 -8.49
C GLN A 297 -4.68 -26.21 -8.03
N THR A 298 -4.04 -27.29 -7.56
CA THR A 298 -4.74 -28.50 -7.14
C THR A 298 -5.63 -28.25 -5.92
N VAL A 299 -5.14 -27.46 -4.93
CA VAL A 299 -5.95 -27.04 -3.77
C VAL A 299 -7.20 -26.29 -4.22
N THR A 300 -7.04 -25.33 -5.15
CA THR A 300 -8.18 -24.55 -5.66
C THR A 300 -9.15 -25.44 -6.47
N GLU A 301 -8.63 -26.39 -7.24
CA GLU A 301 -9.41 -27.33 -8.05
C GLU A 301 -10.25 -28.28 -7.21
N ASP A 302 -9.64 -28.91 -6.20
CA ASP A 302 -10.32 -29.88 -5.34
C ASP A 302 -11.38 -29.20 -4.46
N LEU A 303 -11.07 -28.02 -3.90
CA LEU A 303 -12.05 -27.20 -3.20
C LEU A 303 -13.21 -26.83 -4.13
N GLY A 304 -12.92 -26.43 -5.40
CA GLY A 304 -13.92 -26.11 -6.41
C GLY A 304 -14.85 -27.25 -6.72
N SER A 305 -14.27 -28.42 -6.94
CA SER A 305 -15.01 -29.63 -7.34
C SER A 305 -15.90 -30.17 -6.22
N LEU A 306 -15.39 -30.20 -4.98
CA LEU A 306 -16.09 -30.77 -3.83
C LEU A 306 -17.08 -29.80 -3.18
N CYS A 307 -16.70 -28.53 -3.04
CA CYS A 307 -17.52 -27.53 -2.34
C CYS A 307 -18.48 -26.76 -3.26
N LYS A 308 -18.42 -26.94 -4.58
CA LYS A 308 -19.40 -26.49 -5.59
C LYS A 308 -19.84 -25.03 -5.43
N GLY A 309 -18.89 -24.09 -5.43
CA GLY A 309 -19.17 -22.65 -5.31
C GLY A 309 -19.12 -22.09 -3.88
N LYS A 310 -18.97 -22.94 -2.85
CA LYS A 310 -19.01 -22.52 -1.45
C LYS A 310 -17.65 -22.23 -0.84
N ALA A 311 -16.53 -22.71 -1.42
CA ALA A 311 -15.18 -22.46 -0.94
C ALA A 311 -14.38 -21.68 -1.97
N TRP A 312 -13.88 -20.47 -1.64
CA TRP A 312 -13.15 -19.58 -2.52
C TRP A 312 -11.69 -19.42 -2.11
N VAL A 313 -10.82 -19.26 -3.10
CA VAL A 313 -9.39 -18.97 -2.91
C VAL A 313 -9.04 -17.68 -3.63
N ILE A 314 -8.75 -16.62 -2.88
CA ILE A 314 -8.41 -15.29 -3.39
C ILE A 314 -6.96 -15.00 -3.03
N VAL A 315 -6.11 -14.76 -4.02
CA VAL A 315 -4.68 -14.56 -3.79
C VAL A 315 -4.20 -13.23 -4.35
N THR A 316 -3.16 -12.64 -3.74
CA THR A 316 -2.48 -11.48 -4.29
C THR A 316 -1.10 -11.83 -4.86
N SER A 317 -0.68 -11.07 -5.88
CA SER A 317 0.62 -11.18 -6.54
C SER A 317 1.12 -9.81 -7.00
N GLN A 318 2.43 -9.66 -7.11
CA GLN A 318 3.00 -8.48 -7.78
C GLN A 318 2.97 -8.61 -9.31
N GLN A 319 2.94 -9.83 -9.81
CA GLN A 319 2.92 -10.13 -11.24
C GLN A 319 1.58 -10.73 -11.64
N ASP A 320 1.20 -10.49 -12.89
CA ASP A 320 0.05 -11.17 -13.48
C ASP A 320 0.33 -12.67 -13.61
N ILE A 321 -0.74 -13.46 -13.53
CA ILE A 321 -0.65 -14.92 -13.62
C ILE A 321 0.02 -15.37 -14.92
N ASP A 322 -0.21 -14.64 -16.01
CA ASP A 322 0.37 -14.93 -17.32
C ASP A 322 1.88 -14.79 -17.32
N SER A 323 2.42 -13.73 -16.67
CA SER A 323 3.86 -13.51 -16.56
C SER A 323 4.58 -14.60 -15.76
N ILE A 324 3.93 -15.16 -14.73
CA ILE A 324 4.48 -16.25 -13.92
C ILE A 324 4.48 -17.57 -14.73
N THR A 325 3.49 -17.74 -15.61
CA THR A 325 3.27 -18.97 -16.37
C THR A 325 4.06 -19.05 -17.68
N GLU A 326 4.43 -17.92 -18.30
CA GLU A 326 5.17 -17.86 -19.57
C GLU A 326 6.66 -18.29 -19.46
N VAL A 327 7.26 -18.21 -18.30
CA VAL A 327 8.73 -18.34 -18.12
C VAL A 327 9.30 -19.73 -18.40
N LYS A 328 8.52 -20.83 -18.53
CA LYS A 328 9.08 -22.20 -18.61
C LYS A 328 8.47 -23.18 -19.66
N GLY A 329 7.78 -22.71 -20.66
CA GLY A 329 7.37 -23.61 -21.79
C GLY A 329 6.49 -24.81 -21.42
N ARG A 330 5.85 -24.81 -20.26
CA ARG A 330 4.86 -25.79 -19.82
C ARG A 330 3.46 -25.23 -20.00
N ASP A 331 2.51 -26.09 -20.36
CA ASP A 331 1.12 -25.71 -20.51
C ASP A 331 0.46 -25.42 -19.15
N PHE A 332 0.47 -24.16 -18.74
CA PHE A 332 -0.19 -23.68 -17.54
C PHE A 332 -1.64 -23.23 -17.77
N SER A 333 -2.23 -23.59 -18.91
CA SER A 333 -3.63 -23.24 -19.25
C SER A 333 -4.63 -23.70 -18.19
N LYS A 334 -4.32 -24.82 -17.48
CA LYS A 334 -5.14 -25.31 -16.37
C LYS A 334 -5.16 -24.35 -15.18
N ILE A 335 -4.02 -23.74 -14.83
CA ILE A 335 -3.92 -22.76 -13.73
C ILE A 335 -4.74 -21.53 -14.06
N GLN A 336 -4.59 -21.03 -15.29
CA GLN A 336 -5.37 -19.91 -15.81
C GLN A 336 -6.88 -20.21 -15.79
N GLY A 337 -7.27 -21.46 -16.04
CA GLY A 337 -8.66 -21.90 -15.99
C GLY A 337 -9.25 -21.94 -14.57
N ARG A 338 -8.43 -22.12 -13.51
CA ARG A 338 -8.89 -22.13 -12.11
C ARG A 338 -8.96 -20.73 -11.49
N PHE A 339 -8.04 -19.85 -11.90
CA PHE A 339 -8.07 -18.42 -11.56
C PHE A 339 -8.68 -17.61 -12.72
N ASP A 340 -9.97 -17.86 -12.98
CA ASP A 340 -10.73 -17.23 -14.06
C ASP A 340 -11.03 -15.74 -13.77
N THR A 341 -11.11 -15.36 -12.53
CA THR A 341 -11.29 -13.97 -12.12
C THR A 341 -9.93 -13.33 -11.85
N ARG A 342 -9.55 -12.37 -12.71
CA ARG A 342 -8.28 -11.67 -12.64
C ARG A 342 -8.53 -10.19 -12.46
N LEU A 343 -7.98 -9.63 -11.40
CA LEU A 343 -8.15 -8.24 -11.02
C LEU A 343 -6.76 -7.58 -10.98
N SER A 344 -6.45 -6.75 -11.97
CA SER A 344 -5.15 -6.08 -12.07
C SER A 344 -5.27 -4.65 -11.54
N LEU A 345 -4.71 -4.40 -10.36
CA LEU A 345 -4.70 -3.09 -9.75
C LEU A 345 -3.50 -2.29 -10.26
N THR A 346 -3.78 -1.10 -10.80
CA THR A 346 -2.74 -0.18 -11.26
C THR A 346 -2.45 0.89 -10.21
N SER A 347 -1.25 1.44 -10.22
CA SER A 347 -0.91 2.59 -9.38
C SER A 347 -1.41 3.92 -9.97
N ALA A 348 -2.08 3.88 -11.13
CA ALA A 348 -2.54 5.08 -11.84
C ALA A 348 -3.63 5.87 -11.09
N ASN A 349 -4.25 5.28 -10.07
CA ASN A 349 -5.34 5.90 -9.32
C ASN A 349 -4.94 6.46 -7.96
N VAL A 350 -3.65 6.49 -7.63
CA VAL A 350 -3.17 7.06 -6.37
C VAL A 350 -3.58 8.54 -6.25
N ASP A 351 -3.52 9.28 -7.33
CA ASP A 351 -4.01 10.68 -7.38
C ASP A 351 -5.51 10.79 -7.13
N GLU A 352 -6.33 9.86 -7.61
CA GLU A 352 -7.77 9.83 -7.30
C GLU A 352 -8.00 9.56 -5.81
N VAL A 353 -7.26 8.62 -5.23
CA VAL A 353 -7.31 8.33 -3.79
C VAL A 353 -6.90 9.56 -2.97
N ILE A 354 -5.81 10.23 -3.34
CA ILE A 354 -5.35 11.46 -2.65
C ILE A 354 -6.42 12.55 -2.75
N LYS A 355 -6.97 12.80 -3.95
CA LYS A 355 -8.01 13.81 -4.18
C LYS A 355 -9.26 13.55 -3.34
N LEU A 356 -9.72 12.33 -3.27
CA LEU A 356 -10.96 11.99 -2.56
C LEU A 356 -10.76 11.79 -1.05
N ARG A 357 -9.63 11.27 -0.62
CA ARG A 357 -9.37 10.98 0.80
C ARG A 357 -8.80 12.18 1.57
N ILE A 358 -7.90 12.95 0.94
CA ILE A 358 -7.20 14.07 1.58
C ILE A 358 -7.75 15.42 1.13
N LEU A 359 -7.90 15.61 -0.20
CA LEU A 359 -8.15 16.91 -0.79
C LEU A 359 -9.63 17.20 -1.01
N ASN A 360 -10.54 16.34 -0.56
CA ASN A 360 -11.99 16.60 -0.70
C ASN A 360 -12.38 17.88 0.02
N LYS A 361 -13.10 18.76 -0.70
CA LYS A 361 -13.41 20.12 -0.24
C LYS A 361 -14.85 20.23 0.29
N THR A 362 -15.05 21.17 1.19
CA THR A 362 -16.40 21.63 1.55
C THR A 362 -17.07 22.32 0.37
N GLU A 363 -18.40 22.47 0.37
CA GLU A 363 -19.12 23.19 -0.68
C GLU A 363 -18.65 24.64 -0.77
N THR A 364 -18.55 25.34 0.37
CA THR A 364 -18.06 26.73 0.46
C THR A 364 -16.65 26.85 -0.12
N ALA A 365 -15.74 25.91 0.19
CA ALA A 365 -14.39 25.94 -0.36
C ALA A 365 -14.39 25.72 -1.88
N ASN A 366 -15.25 24.86 -2.42
CA ASN A 366 -15.40 24.67 -3.86
C ASN A 366 -15.89 25.94 -4.56
N GLU A 367 -16.82 26.68 -3.95
CA GLU A 367 -17.31 27.97 -4.46
C GLU A 367 -16.18 29.01 -4.44
N THR A 368 -15.50 29.21 -3.30
CA THR A 368 -14.39 30.16 -3.16
C THR A 368 -13.26 29.85 -4.17
N LEU A 369 -12.83 28.59 -4.28
CA LEU A 369 -11.79 28.17 -5.23
C LEU A 369 -12.25 28.34 -6.69
N SER A 370 -13.54 28.16 -6.97
CA SER A 370 -14.09 28.38 -8.31
C SER A 370 -13.97 29.86 -8.73
N VAL A 371 -14.32 30.77 -7.83
CA VAL A 371 -14.20 32.23 -8.05
C VAL A 371 -12.71 32.61 -8.16
N LEU A 372 -11.86 32.09 -7.29
CA LEU A 372 -10.42 32.34 -7.35
C LEU A 372 -9.82 31.90 -8.71
N TYR A 373 -10.18 30.72 -9.21
CA TYR A 373 -9.71 30.26 -10.51
C TYR A 373 -10.20 31.13 -11.66
N GLU A 374 -11.48 31.45 -11.68
CA GLU A 374 -12.05 32.32 -12.74
C GLU A 374 -11.37 33.69 -12.82
N ASN A 375 -11.05 34.27 -11.67
CA ASN A 375 -10.37 35.57 -11.59
C ASN A 375 -8.88 35.49 -11.94
N LYS A 376 -8.23 34.35 -11.71
CA LYS A 376 -6.76 34.20 -11.79
C LYS A 376 -6.30 33.20 -12.86
N GLU A 377 -7.17 32.61 -13.68
CA GLU A 377 -6.83 31.56 -14.65
C GLU A 377 -5.63 31.93 -15.54
N THR A 378 -5.64 33.16 -16.09
CA THR A 378 -4.53 33.63 -16.95
C THR A 378 -3.22 33.74 -16.17
N ILE A 379 -3.30 34.21 -14.91
CA ILE A 379 -2.13 34.36 -14.05
C ILE A 379 -1.56 32.97 -13.74
N ILE A 380 -2.40 32.00 -13.34
CA ILE A 380 -2.00 30.62 -13.01
C ILE A 380 -1.32 29.95 -14.22
N LYS A 381 -1.89 30.11 -15.43
CA LYS A 381 -1.32 29.54 -16.66
C LYS A 381 0.05 30.15 -17.00
N ASN A 382 0.26 31.43 -16.73
CA ASN A 382 1.53 32.11 -16.96
C ASN A 382 2.57 31.88 -15.84
N LEU A 383 2.11 31.50 -14.66
CA LEU A 383 2.97 31.20 -13.52
C LEU A 383 3.60 29.79 -13.63
N ILE A 384 2.83 28.82 -14.11
CA ILE A 384 3.23 27.41 -14.19
C ILE A 384 3.68 27.07 -15.61
N ILE A 385 4.94 27.33 -15.93
CA ILE A 385 5.53 27.13 -17.26
C ILE A 385 6.74 26.19 -17.14
N PHE A 386 6.79 25.15 -17.99
CA PHE A 386 7.94 24.28 -18.17
C PHE A 386 8.57 24.52 -19.53
N ASN A 387 9.90 24.45 -19.60
CA ASN A 387 10.68 24.67 -20.83
C ASN A 387 11.69 23.51 -21.03
N ASP A 388 11.16 22.32 -21.25
CA ASP A 388 11.98 21.12 -21.49
C ASP A 388 11.41 20.19 -22.59
N GLY A 389 10.33 20.60 -23.26
CA GLY A 389 9.67 19.79 -24.29
C GLY A 389 9.00 18.52 -23.78
N ILE A 390 8.98 18.27 -22.46
CA ILE A 390 8.34 17.11 -21.84
C ILE A 390 6.94 17.53 -21.39
N GLU A 391 5.92 16.78 -21.83
CA GLU A 391 4.54 17.07 -21.47
C GLU A 391 4.33 16.95 -19.95
N LYS A 392 3.68 17.95 -19.36
CA LYS A 392 3.32 18.01 -17.95
C LYS A 392 1.81 18.17 -17.82
N LYS A 393 1.22 17.42 -16.92
CA LYS A 393 -0.21 17.58 -16.59
C LYS A 393 -0.41 18.86 -15.78
N LEU A 394 -1.14 19.81 -16.32
CA LEU A 394 -1.52 21.07 -15.67
C LEU A 394 -3.02 21.08 -15.40
N TYR A 395 -3.55 22.17 -14.78
CA TYR A 395 -4.98 22.29 -14.55
C TYR A 395 -5.77 22.33 -15.86
N GLU A 396 -6.71 21.40 -16.02
CA GLU A 396 -7.57 21.30 -17.20
C GLU A 396 -8.74 22.30 -17.15
N GLY A 397 -8.95 22.96 -16.00
CA GLY A 397 -9.99 23.95 -15.79
C GLY A 397 -10.44 24.04 -14.34
N LYS A 398 -11.49 24.83 -14.10
CA LYS A 398 -12.00 25.14 -12.77
C LYS A 398 -12.26 23.91 -11.90
N LYS A 399 -12.93 22.89 -12.45
CA LYS A 399 -13.27 21.66 -11.70
C LYS A 399 -12.03 20.87 -11.27
N ASP A 400 -11.02 20.82 -12.12
CA ASP A 400 -9.76 20.13 -11.80
C ASP A 400 -8.97 20.93 -10.78
N PHE A 401 -8.92 22.27 -10.93
CA PHE A 401 -8.30 23.15 -9.94
C PHE A 401 -8.89 22.93 -8.54
N CYS A 402 -10.22 23.01 -8.38
CA CYS A 402 -10.86 22.80 -7.08
C CYS A 402 -10.55 21.44 -6.45
N LYS A 403 -10.47 20.37 -7.28
CA LYS A 403 -10.17 19.01 -6.80
C LYS A 403 -8.73 18.84 -6.32
N VAL A 404 -7.78 19.53 -6.96
CA VAL A 404 -6.34 19.29 -6.76
C VAL A 404 -5.71 20.30 -5.81
N TYR A 405 -6.25 21.54 -5.76
CA TYR A 405 -5.74 22.60 -4.90
C TYR A 405 -5.51 22.14 -3.44
N PRO A 406 -4.40 22.49 -2.79
CA PRO A 406 -3.37 23.47 -3.16
C PRO A 406 -2.21 22.91 -3.98
N PHE A 407 -2.35 21.73 -4.56
CA PHE A 407 -1.34 21.11 -5.41
C PHE A 407 -1.57 21.40 -6.89
N ILE A 408 -0.53 21.18 -7.70
CA ILE A 408 -0.58 21.29 -9.16
C ILE A 408 -0.58 19.87 -9.75
N PRO A 409 -1.37 19.56 -10.79
CA PRO A 409 -1.50 18.21 -11.31
C PRO A 409 -0.17 17.50 -11.68
N TYR A 410 0.85 18.23 -12.19
CA TYR A 410 2.16 17.63 -12.51
C TYR A 410 2.85 17.01 -11.31
N GLN A 411 2.59 17.52 -10.10
CA GLN A 411 3.26 17.07 -8.87
C GLN A 411 2.98 15.60 -8.55
N PHE A 412 1.79 15.10 -8.90
CA PHE A 412 1.41 13.69 -8.66
C PHE A 412 2.34 12.75 -9.44
N ASN A 413 2.44 12.93 -10.75
CA ASN A 413 3.26 12.08 -11.60
C ASN A 413 4.76 12.27 -11.32
N LEU A 414 5.19 13.52 -11.14
CA LEU A 414 6.60 13.80 -10.85
C LEU A 414 7.03 13.14 -9.54
N LEU A 415 6.23 13.26 -8.47
CA LEU A 415 6.54 12.65 -7.18
C LEU A 415 6.55 11.12 -7.24
N ALA A 416 5.63 10.50 -7.99
CA ALA A 416 5.62 9.05 -8.21
C ALA A 416 6.92 8.58 -8.90
N ASN A 417 7.39 9.33 -9.90
CA ASN A 417 8.66 9.04 -10.59
C ASN A 417 9.87 9.25 -9.66
N VAL A 418 9.85 10.30 -8.84
CA VAL A 418 10.88 10.56 -7.82
C VAL A 418 10.99 9.38 -6.86
N LEU A 419 9.88 8.91 -6.29
CA LEU A 419 9.87 7.79 -5.37
C LEU A 419 10.39 6.50 -6.02
N THR A 420 10.03 6.25 -7.27
CA THR A 420 10.51 5.09 -8.03
C THR A 420 12.02 5.18 -8.26
N SER A 421 12.51 6.34 -8.68
CA SER A 421 13.94 6.55 -8.99
C SER A 421 14.81 6.50 -7.74
N ILE A 422 14.37 7.08 -6.62
CA ILE A 422 15.09 7.02 -5.34
C ILE A 422 15.26 5.56 -4.89
N ARG A 423 14.26 4.70 -5.07
CA ARG A 423 14.35 3.27 -4.77
C ARG A 423 15.37 2.55 -5.66
N GLN A 424 15.35 2.83 -6.95
CA GLN A 424 16.26 2.20 -7.92
C GLN A 424 17.73 2.55 -7.66
N HIS A 425 17.99 3.75 -7.16
CA HIS A 425 19.35 4.24 -6.88
C HIS A 425 19.82 3.93 -5.45
N GLY A 426 19.08 3.09 -4.71
CA GLY A 426 19.48 2.67 -3.36
C GLY A 426 19.47 3.77 -2.30
N ALA A 427 18.87 4.93 -2.62
CA ALA A 427 18.81 6.09 -1.75
C ALA A 427 17.75 5.97 -0.63
N SER A 428 17.14 4.80 -0.47
CA SER A 428 16.05 4.61 0.48
C SER A 428 16.33 3.47 1.46
N GLY A 429 16.10 3.73 2.76
CA GLY A 429 16.02 2.70 3.77
C GLY A 429 14.85 1.71 3.51
N LYS A 430 14.83 0.59 4.23
CA LYS A 430 13.84 -0.51 4.09
C LYS A 430 12.36 -0.09 4.15
N HIS A 431 12.04 1.13 4.58
CA HIS A 431 10.67 1.63 4.81
C HIS A 431 10.01 2.33 3.61
N LEU A 432 10.75 2.66 2.54
CA LEU A 432 10.16 3.21 1.30
C LEU A 432 9.46 2.15 0.44
N SER A 433 9.43 0.90 0.90
CA SER A 433 8.79 -0.22 0.21
C SER A 433 7.26 -0.11 0.10
N GLU A 434 6.62 0.89 0.74
CA GLU A 434 5.17 1.04 0.83
C GLU A 434 4.62 2.15 -0.09
N GLY A 435 4.88 2.09 -1.38
CA GLY A 435 4.65 3.09 -2.44
C GLY A 435 3.45 4.03 -2.33
N GLU A 436 2.22 3.52 -2.32
CA GLU A 436 0.99 4.33 -2.24
C GLU A 436 0.87 5.05 -0.91
N ARG A 437 1.25 4.40 0.18
CA ARG A 437 1.26 4.99 1.53
C ARG A 437 2.23 6.14 1.65
N SER A 438 3.39 6.03 1.00
CA SER A 438 4.36 7.10 0.94
C SER A 438 3.81 8.31 0.21
N MET A 439 3.13 8.11 -0.95
CA MET A 439 2.50 9.20 -1.70
C MET A 439 1.43 9.92 -0.85
N LEU A 440 0.51 9.17 -0.25
CA LEU A 440 -0.56 9.73 0.59
C LEU A 440 0.00 10.57 1.75
N ALA A 441 1.01 10.03 2.45
CA ALA A 441 1.68 10.72 3.56
C ALA A 441 2.39 11.99 3.10
N LEU A 442 3.11 11.92 1.96
CA LEU A 442 3.83 13.08 1.42
C LEU A 442 2.89 14.23 1.04
N PHE A 443 1.77 13.94 0.38
CA PHE A 443 0.76 14.96 0.07
C PHE A 443 0.12 15.53 1.33
N LYS A 444 -0.25 14.67 2.30
CA LYS A 444 -0.81 15.11 3.58
C LYS A 444 0.14 16.05 4.32
N GLU A 445 1.36 15.60 4.59
CA GLU A 445 2.34 16.37 5.36
C GLU A 445 2.76 17.67 4.66
N SER A 446 2.79 17.68 3.31
CA SER A 446 3.03 18.91 2.56
C SER A 446 1.86 19.90 2.67
N ALA A 447 0.62 19.41 2.69
CA ALA A 447 -0.56 20.25 2.92
C ALA A 447 -0.63 20.78 4.36
N GLU A 448 -0.24 19.96 5.35
CA GLU A 448 -0.15 20.39 6.76
C GLU A 448 0.82 21.55 6.97
N LYS A 449 1.93 21.60 6.23
CA LYS A 449 2.90 22.70 6.30
C LYS A 449 2.34 24.07 5.92
N ILE A 450 1.27 24.09 5.14
CA ILE A 450 0.62 25.33 4.69
C ILE A 450 -0.81 25.50 5.22
N MET A 451 -1.26 24.65 6.13
CA MET A 451 -2.67 24.58 6.57
C MET A 451 -3.18 25.87 7.23
N ASP A 452 -2.31 26.62 7.87
CA ASP A 452 -2.62 27.90 8.52
C ASP A 452 -2.42 29.13 7.60
N ARG A 453 -2.15 28.89 6.31
CA ARG A 453 -2.05 29.94 5.30
C ARG A 453 -3.40 30.22 4.67
N GLU A 454 -3.54 31.44 4.12
CA GLU A 454 -4.72 31.91 3.38
C GLU A 454 -4.82 31.26 1.98
N ASP A 455 -5.98 31.34 1.36
CA ASP A 455 -6.21 30.99 -0.05
C ASP A 455 -5.26 31.73 -0.99
N GLY A 456 -4.97 31.12 -2.15
CA GLY A 456 -3.95 31.59 -3.10
C GLY A 456 -2.57 30.97 -2.89
N VAL A 457 -2.29 30.33 -1.74
CA VAL A 457 -1.05 29.57 -1.52
C VAL A 457 -1.05 28.25 -2.31
N ILE A 458 0.07 27.92 -2.92
CA ILE A 458 0.33 26.66 -3.64
C ILE A 458 1.45 25.91 -2.92
N VAL A 459 1.40 24.60 -2.87
CA VAL A 459 2.47 23.77 -2.31
C VAL A 459 3.65 23.75 -3.28
N PRO A 460 4.81 24.36 -2.94
CA PRO A 460 6.03 24.26 -3.75
C PRO A 460 6.64 22.86 -3.62
N PHE A 461 7.33 22.43 -4.68
CA PHE A 461 7.79 21.02 -4.76
C PHE A 461 8.84 20.63 -3.70
N ASN A 462 9.60 21.58 -3.18
CA ASN A 462 10.57 21.35 -2.11
C ASN A 462 9.95 20.86 -0.80
N LEU A 463 8.65 21.14 -0.53
CA LEU A 463 7.99 20.69 0.70
C LEU A 463 7.84 19.16 0.76
N PHE A 464 7.77 18.48 -0.37
CA PHE A 464 7.78 17.02 -0.41
C PHE A 464 9.08 16.40 0.11
N TYR A 465 10.21 17.12 0.01
CA TYR A 465 11.48 16.67 0.59
C TYR A 465 11.37 16.50 2.11
N ASP A 466 10.77 17.45 2.81
CA ASP A 466 10.70 17.42 4.28
C ASP A 466 9.91 16.20 4.78
N ALA A 467 8.84 15.83 4.08
CA ALA A 467 8.09 14.62 4.35
C ALA A 467 8.85 13.34 3.95
N LEU A 468 9.66 13.40 2.87
CA LEU A 468 10.44 12.27 2.37
C LEU A 468 11.70 12.01 3.21
N ASN A 469 12.31 13.04 3.78
CA ASN A 469 13.63 12.99 4.43
C ASN A 469 13.77 11.90 5.49
N ARG A 470 12.71 11.60 6.24
CA ARG A 470 12.70 10.52 7.25
C ARG A 470 12.90 9.11 6.68
N PHE A 471 12.72 8.94 5.37
CA PHE A 471 12.85 7.66 4.67
C PHE A 471 14.17 7.57 3.88
N LEU A 472 14.94 8.65 3.80
CA LEU A 472 16.21 8.71 3.08
C LEU A 472 17.35 8.17 3.95
N ASP A 473 18.32 7.54 3.30
CA ASP A 473 19.57 7.15 3.95
C ASP A 473 20.38 8.40 4.31
N HIS A 474 21.18 8.27 5.36
CA HIS A 474 21.98 9.37 5.90
C HIS A 474 22.89 10.05 4.85
N SER A 475 23.47 9.29 3.94
CA SER A 475 24.32 9.78 2.85
C SER A 475 23.63 10.81 1.95
N HIS A 476 22.29 10.68 1.77
CA HIS A 476 21.50 11.57 0.92
C HIS A 476 20.96 12.80 1.67
N SER A 477 20.76 12.69 2.98
CA SER A 477 20.27 13.79 3.81
C SER A 477 21.37 14.71 4.33
N VAL A 478 22.61 14.23 4.41
CA VAL A 478 23.75 14.96 5.02
C VAL A 478 24.07 16.27 4.31
N VAL A 479 23.98 16.30 2.96
CA VAL A 479 24.26 17.50 2.16
C VAL A 479 23.29 18.63 2.51
N ILE A 480 22.00 18.32 2.60
CA ILE A 480 20.96 19.32 2.94
C ILE A 480 21.08 19.73 4.41
N SER A 481 21.40 18.80 5.30
CA SER A 481 21.63 19.13 6.72
C SER A 481 22.82 20.09 6.88
N ARG A 482 23.93 19.86 6.15
CA ARG A 482 25.08 20.80 6.14
C ARG A 482 24.70 22.16 5.55
N ALA A 483 23.87 22.18 4.51
CA ALA A 483 23.41 23.45 3.93
C ALA A 483 22.54 24.25 4.92
N LYS A 484 21.70 23.61 5.72
CA LYS A 484 20.91 24.27 6.78
C LYS A 484 21.81 24.93 7.85
N GLU A 485 22.92 24.28 8.18
CA GLU A 485 23.88 24.78 9.18
C GLU A 485 24.93 25.77 8.60
N SER A 486 24.99 25.93 7.29
CA SER A 486 25.95 26.83 6.64
C SER A 486 25.63 28.30 6.88
N ASN A 487 26.62 29.07 7.36
CA ASN A 487 26.49 30.53 7.52
C ASN A 487 26.43 31.30 6.19
N ILE A 488 26.81 30.68 5.07
CA ILE A 488 26.76 31.29 3.73
C ILE A 488 25.41 31.03 3.08
N ILE A 489 24.89 29.80 3.19
CA ILE A 489 23.65 29.39 2.55
C ILE A 489 22.45 29.85 3.40
N ASN A 490 22.53 29.69 4.72
CA ASN A 490 21.50 30.02 5.69
C ASN A 490 22.08 30.88 6.83
N PRO A 491 22.34 32.16 6.61
CA PRO A 491 23.02 33.04 7.58
C PRO A 491 22.27 33.15 8.91
N ASN A 492 20.93 33.20 8.85
CA ASN A 492 20.07 33.40 10.01
C ASN A 492 19.64 32.10 10.68
N LYS A 493 20.07 30.93 10.18
CA LYS A 493 19.63 29.60 10.64
C LYS A 493 18.11 29.43 10.61
N GLU A 494 17.45 30.01 9.60
CA GLU A 494 16.03 29.91 9.39
C GLU A 494 15.65 28.46 9.03
N GLU A 495 14.59 27.95 9.61
CA GLU A 495 14.07 26.60 9.30
C GLU A 495 13.59 26.53 7.83
N ASP A 496 12.98 27.61 7.34
CA ASP A 496 12.44 27.77 5.98
C ASP A 496 13.33 28.74 5.14
N ASN A 497 14.58 28.37 4.91
CA ASN A 497 15.50 29.17 4.09
C ASN A 497 15.35 28.88 2.61
N PHE A 498 15.19 29.93 1.80
CA PHE A 498 14.95 29.81 0.37
C PHE A 498 16.06 29.10 -0.40
N ASN A 499 17.34 29.34 -0.10
CA ASN A 499 18.47 28.69 -0.77
C ASN A 499 18.47 27.18 -0.48
N VAL A 500 18.20 26.81 0.77
CA VAL A 500 18.05 25.40 1.17
C VAL A 500 16.86 24.74 0.47
N ASN A 501 15.76 25.47 0.30
CA ASN A 501 14.57 24.96 -0.39
C ASN A 501 14.83 24.71 -1.89
N VAL A 502 15.60 25.58 -2.56
CA VAL A 502 16.06 25.34 -3.95
C VAL A 502 16.91 24.07 -4.01
N LEU A 503 17.83 23.87 -3.03
CA LEU A 503 18.64 22.65 -2.96
C LEU A 503 17.80 21.39 -2.74
N LYS A 504 16.75 21.44 -1.88
CA LYS A 504 15.79 20.35 -1.69
C LYS A 504 15.06 20.02 -3.00
N ALA A 505 14.57 21.04 -3.73
CA ALA A 505 13.91 20.85 -5.01
C ALA A 505 14.84 20.16 -6.05
N LEU A 506 16.11 20.57 -6.13
CA LEU A 506 17.11 19.95 -6.99
C LEU A 506 17.39 18.49 -6.61
N PHE A 507 17.48 18.19 -5.31
CA PHE A 507 17.62 16.81 -4.83
C PHE A 507 16.44 15.94 -5.31
N MET A 508 15.21 16.44 -5.16
CA MET A 508 14.00 15.71 -5.54
C MET A 508 13.99 15.32 -7.02
N ILE A 509 14.55 16.17 -7.90
CA ILE A 509 14.54 15.89 -9.34
C ILE A 509 15.85 15.27 -9.86
N LYS A 510 16.84 15.00 -9.00
CA LYS A 510 18.19 14.51 -9.39
C LYS A 510 18.13 13.28 -10.29
N TYR A 511 17.27 12.32 -10.01
CA TYR A 511 17.22 11.01 -10.67
C TYR A 511 16.05 10.86 -11.66
N VAL A 512 15.36 11.96 -12.01
CA VAL A 512 14.18 11.93 -12.89
C VAL A 512 14.34 12.77 -14.16
N ASN A 513 15.55 12.79 -14.72
CA ASN A 513 15.91 13.61 -15.90
C ASN A 513 15.03 13.34 -17.13
N ASN A 514 14.45 12.13 -17.25
CA ASN A 514 13.50 11.80 -18.32
C ASN A 514 12.12 12.45 -18.13
N ASN A 515 11.84 12.96 -16.94
CA ASN A 515 10.53 13.55 -16.58
C ASN A 515 10.59 15.06 -16.46
N ILE A 516 11.75 15.63 -16.11
CA ILE A 516 11.98 17.07 -15.97
C ILE A 516 13.46 17.39 -16.13
N ILE A 517 13.77 18.43 -16.91
CA ILE A 517 15.12 18.97 -17.02
C ILE A 517 15.31 20.06 -15.96
N ALA A 518 16.35 19.97 -15.15
CA ALA A 518 16.65 20.92 -14.09
C ALA A 518 17.27 22.23 -14.62
N ASN A 519 16.56 22.93 -15.52
CA ASN A 519 16.92 24.27 -15.98
C ASN A 519 16.31 25.36 -15.11
N LEU A 520 16.74 26.61 -15.25
CA LEU A 520 16.31 27.74 -14.42
C LEU A 520 14.78 27.94 -14.46
N GLU A 521 14.14 27.80 -15.63
CA GLU A 521 12.70 28.00 -15.79
C GLU A 521 11.91 26.90 -15.03
N ASN A 522 12.31 25.66 -15.17
CA ASN A 522 11.66 24.53 -14.52
C ASN A 522 11.84 24.58 -13.00
N ILE A 523 13.05 24.89 -12.52
CA ILE A 523 13.32 25.09 -11.09
C ILE A 523 12.46 26.22 -10.54
N THR A 524 12.32 27.33 -11.27
CA THR A 524 11.43 28.43 -10.88
C THR A 524 10.01 27.95 -10.72
N THR A 525 9.49 27.14 -11.65
CA THR A 525 8.14 26.56 -11.56
C THR A 525 7.97 25.63 -10.36
N LEU A 526 8.99 24.83 -10.02
CA LEU A 526 8.97 23.95 -8.83
C LEU A 526 8.91 24.74 -7.51
N MET A 527 9.40 25.98 -7.51
CA MET A 527 9.47 26.86 -6.34
C MET A 527 8.25 27.78 -6.17
N VAL A 528 7.29 27.76 -7.10
CA VAL A 528 6.07 28.57 -6.99
C VAL A 528 5.31 28.21 -5.72
N SER A 529 5.02 29.22 -4.89
CA SER A 529 4.38 29.08 -3.58
C SER A 529 3.08 29.88 -3.42
N ASN A 530 2.76 30.78 -4.33
CA ASN A 530 1.56 31.58 -4.31
C ASN A 530 1.09 31.93 -5.73
N ILE A 531 -0.23 32.00 -5.95
CA ILE A 531 -0.83 32.35 -7.26
C ILE A 531 -0.47 33.77 -7.68
N ASP A 532 -0.33 34.70 -6.74
CA ASP A 532 -0.04 36.12 -6.99
C ASP A 532 1.48 36.42 -7.04
N GLU A 533 2.31 35.41 -7.06
CA GLU A 533 3.78 35.56 -7.08
C GLU A 533 4.27 36.10 -8.44
N ASP A 534 5.11 37.16 -8.43
CA ASP A 534 5.75 37.63 -9.67
C ASP A 534 6.82 36.64 -10.10
N ARG A 535 6.56 35.90 -11.19
CA ARG A 535 7.47 34.89 -11.73
C ARG A 535 8.87 35.45 -12.05
N ARG A 536 9.00 36.72 -12.46
CA ARG A 536 10.30 37.32 -12.78
C ARG A 536 11.12 37.54 -11.52
N ILE A 537 10.47 38.02 -10.45
CA ILE A 537 11.13 38.20 -9.15
C ILE A 537 11.53 36.81 -8.59
N LEU A 538 10.64 35.82 -8.66
CA LEU A 538 10.95 34.46 -8.22
C LEU A 538 12.13 33.88 -9.00
N LYS A 539 12.17 34.04 -10.32
CA LYS A 539 13.27 33.57 -11.17
C LYS A 539 14.62 34.17 -10.80
N GLU A 540 14.66 35.47 -10.51
CA GLU A 540 15.91 36.12 -10.04
C GLU A 540 16.33 35.61 -8.65
N LYS A 541 15.38 35.36 -7.75
CA LYS A 541 15.67 34.75 -6.45
C LYS A 541 16.21 33.33 -6.60
N VAL A 542 15.62 32.50 -7.47
CA VAL A 542 16.10 31.13 -7.76
C VAL A 542 17.50 31.19 -8.35
N LYS A 543 17.77 32.10 -9.29
CA LYS A 543 19.08 32.28 -9.88
C LYS A 543 20.14 32.65 -8.83
N GLY A 544 19.81 33.62 -7.95
CA GLY A 544 20.71 34.02 -6.86
C GLY A 544 21.00 32.85 -5.89
N ALA A 545 19.97 32.05 -5.56
CA ALA A 545 20.17 30.85 -4.75
C ALA A 545 21.07 29.82 -5.44
N LEU A 546 20.87 29.57 -6.75
CA LEU A 546 21.70 28.67 -7.53
C LEU A 546 23.17 29.13 -7.59
N ASP A 547 23.41 30.41 -7.76
CA ASP A 547 24.77 31.00 -7.78
C ASP A 547 25.48 30.77 -6.42
N ILE A 548 24.76 30.94 -5.29
CA ILE A 548 25.29 30.64 -3.95
C ILE A 548 25.59 29.15 -3.80
N LEU A 549 24.70 28.27 -4.23
CA LEU A 549 24.85 26.82 -4.11
C LEU A 549 25.99 26.28 -4.98
N ILE A 550 26.19 26.86 -6.18
CA ILE A 550 27.33 26.55 -7.04
C ILE A 550 28.63 26.98 -6.37
N GLY A 551 28.68 28.21 -5.82
CA GLY A 551 29.86 28.71 -5.09
C GLY A 551 30.24 27.87 -3.86
N GLN A 552 29.28 27.11 -3.30
CA GLN A 552 29.50 26.17 -2.19
C GLN A 552 29.68 24.70 -2.64
N MET A 553 29.82 24.46 -3.96
CA MET A 553 30.03 23.13 -4.57
C MET A 553 28.91 22.12 -4.21
N LEU A 554 27.70 22.58 -3.93
CA LEU A 554 26.54 21.72 -3.69
C LEU A 554 25.75 21.46 -4.98
N VAL A 555 25.92 22.32 -5.96
CA VAL A 555 25.27 22.26 -7.28
C VAL A 555 26.32 22.47 -8.36
N GLN A 556 26.25 21.66 -9.41
CA GLN A 556 27.06 21.83 -10.61
C GLN A 556 26.19 22.34 -11.76
N LYS A 557 26.69 23.27 -12.54
CA LYS A 557 26.03 23.77 -13.74
C LYS A 557 26.68 23.18 -14.99
N ASN A 558 25.90 22.45 -15.79
CA ASN A 558 26.31 21.89 -17.07
C ASN A 558 25.45 22.48 -18.19
N GLY A 559 25.99 23.48 -18.94
CA GLY A 559 25.19 24.24 -19.88
C GLY A 559 24.06 24.99 -19.15
N ASP A 560 22.83 24.69 -19.49
CA ASP A 560 21.63 25.28 -18.85
C ASP A 560 21.03 24.41 -17.75
N VAL A 561 21.65 23.25 -17.43
CA VAL A 561 21.14 22.28 -16.45
C VAL A 561 21.93 22.39 -15.15
N TYR A 562 21.19 22.34 -14.01
CA TYR A 562 21.72 22.38 -12.66
C TYR A 562 21.61 21.01 -12.00
N LEU A 563 22.71 20.47 -11.50
CA LEU A 563 22.80 19.15 -10.92
C LEU A 563 23.10 19.22 -9.41
N PHE A 564 22.25 18.61 -8.60
CA PHE A 564 22.54 18.39 -7.20
C PHE A 564 23.74 17.42 -7.05
N LEU A 565 24.70 17.74 -6.22
CA LEU A 565 25.86 16.91 -5.96
C LEU A 565 25.72 16.19 -4.62
N THR A 566 25.84 14.86 -4.64
CA THR A 566 25.96 14.05 -3.42
C THR A 566 27.30 14.32 -2.74
N ASP A 567 27.47 13.86 -1.51
CA ASP A 567 28.72 14.05 -0.76
C ASP A 567 29.93 13.49 -1.52
N GLU A 568 29.79 12.29 -2.06
CA GLU A 568 30.83 11.64 -2.88
C GLU A 568 31.15 12.42 -4.17
N GLU A 569 30.12 12.92 -4.87
CA GLU A 569 30.30 13.73 -6.07
C GLU A 569 31.00 15.06 -5.76
N GLN A 570 30.74 15.66 -4.59
CA GLN A 570 31.44 16.87 -4.14
C GLN A 570 32.93 16.60 -3.86
N GLU A 571 33.26 15.46 -3.24
CA GLU A 571 34.66 15.06 -2.99
C GLU A 571 35.40 14.84 -4.30
N ILE A 572 34.80 14.19 -5.29
CA ILE A 572 35.36 13.98 -6.62
C ILE A 572 35.61 15.34 -7.32
N ASN A 573 34.62 16.24 -7.28
CA ASN A 573 34.78 17.57 -7.90
C ASN A 573 35.88 18.39 -7.24
N ARG A 574 35.99 18.37 -5.91
CA ARG A 574 37.10 19.01 -5.19
C ARG A 574 38.46 18.42 -5.58
N ALA A 575 38.52 17.09 -5.73
CA ALA A 575 39.74 16.42 -6.16
C ALA A 575 40.16 16.82 -7.60
N ILE A 576 39.17 17.00 -8.50
CA ILE A 576 39.39 17.46 -9.88
C ILE A 576 39.89 18.91 -9.89
N GLU A 577 39.26 19.82 -9.14
CA GLU A 577 39.64 21.23 -9.06
C GLU A 577 41.03 21.43 -8.43
N ASN A 578 41.41 20.57 -7.50
CA ASN A 578 42.73 20.63 -6.86
C ASN A 578 43.87 19.98 -7.69
N GLN A 579 43.55 19.35 -8.84
CA GLN A 579 44.58 18.83 -9.73
C GLN A 579 45.18 19.97 -10.56
N GLU A 580 46.47 20.31 -10.29
CA GLU A 580 47.28 21.16 -11.17
C GLU A 580 47.54 20.39 -12.47
N ILE A 581 46.93 20.84 -13.57
CA ILE A 581 47.21 20.30 -14.91
C ILE A 581 48.42 21.06 -15.46
N GLU A 582 49.53 20.37 -15.61
CA GLU A 582 50.69 20.94 -16.26
C GLU A 582 50.33 21.43 -17.69
N THR A 583 50.70 22.65 -18.02
CA THR A 583 50.47 23.28 -19.32
C THR A 583 51.00 22.42 -20.48
N SER A 584 52.09 21.67 -20.25
CA SER A 584 52.67 20.70 -21.19
C SER A 584 51.69 19.57 -21.56
N SER A 585 50.91 19.08 -20.61
CA SER A 585 49.89 18.01 -20.80
C SER A 585 48.71 18.53 -21.60
N VAL A 586 48.28 19.78 -21.38
CA VAL A 586 47.21 20.44 -22.15
C VAL A 586 47.64 20.62 -23.61
N ILE A 587 48.86 21.15 -23.85
CA ILE A 587 49.40 21.34 -25.19
C ILE A 587 49.52 20.01 -25.93
N LYS A 588 49.99 18.95 -25.27
CA LYS A 588 50.10 17.62 -25.85
C LYS A 588 48.71 17.09 -26.26
N LYS A 589 47.71 17.24 -25.41
CA LYS A 589 46.35 16.78 -25.71
C LYS A 589 45.67 17.56 -26.83
N VAL A 590 45.88 18.87 -26.90
CA VAL A 590 45.42 19.73 -28.00
C VAL A 590 46.10 19.34 -29.32
N SER A 591 47.40 19.06 -29.31
CA SER A 591 48.14 18.61 -30.51
C SER A 591 47.76 17.18 -30.96
N GLU A 592 47.19 16.34 -30.11
CA GLU A 592 46.64 15.03 -30.48
C GLU A 592 45.23 15.12 -31.09
N LEU A 593 44.53 16.24 -30.88
CA LEU A 593 43.14 16.48 -31.34
C LEU A 593 43.09 17.31 -32.66
N ILE A 594 44.21 17.93 -33.07
CA ILE A 594 44.41 18.64 -34.35
C ILE A 594 45.10 17.71 -35.32
#